data_6a1cc963e9ac3a7c5dadc1ec0082a2a9
#
_entry.id   6a1cc963e9ac3a7c5dadc1ec0082a2a9
#
_cell.length_a   1.000
_cell.length_b   1.000
_cell.length_c   1.000
_cell.angle_alpha   90.00
_cell.angle_beta   90.00
_cell.angle_gamma   90.00
#
_symmetry.space_group_name_H-M   'P 1'
#
loop_
_entity.id
_entity.type
_entity.pdbx_description
1 polymer ?
#
loop_
_entity_poly.entity_id
_entity_poly.type
_entity_poly.pdbx_seq_one_letter_code
_entity_poly.pdbx_strand_id
1 'polypeptide(L)'
;MPMRAVQQIMLGTVTAKENQAVQTLSAIKKAGYDGIELNGFMIRPTSFMVRMMTKMAGMPVGKGGNLDWAGLVKAAGLSVVSVHEDLGTIQREPQIVIEEAKKFGTKYVVITGMYRFDYSDETAVRKLAEDLNEAGKGLKEGGVELLYHNHNCEFRKVSKDKTAYRMLMEETDPAYVNFEFDS
;
A
#
# COMPACT_ATOMS: atom_id res chain seq x y z
N MET A 1 16.79 16.05 6.61
CA MET A 1 15.98 15.43 7.66
C MET A 1 15.23 14.25 7.04
N PRO A 2 14.95 13.18 7.76
CA PRO A 2 14.10 12.11 7.23
C PRO A 2 12.70 12.66 6.92
N MET A 3 12.11 12.21 5.83
CA MET A 3 10.75 12.57 5.43
C MET A 3 9.74 11.96 6.41
N ARG A 4 8.73 12.72 6.81
CA ARG A 4 7.62 12.25 7.65
C ARG A 4 6.37 12.17 6.81
N ALA A 5 5.73 11.01 6.76
CA ALA A 5 4.51 10.78 6.02
C ALA A 5 3.40 10.24 6.93
N VAL A 6 2.16 10.33 6.48
CA VAL A 6 0.99 9.76 7.12
C VAL A 6 0.29 8.81 6.15
N GLN A 7 -0.21 7.70 6.64
CA GLN A 7 -1.00 6.78 5.81
C GLN A 7 -2.44 7.27 5.64
N GLN A 8 -2.93 7.31 4.40
CA GLN A 8 -4.28 7.73 4.05
C GLN A 8 -5.36 6.90 4.75
N ILE A 9 -5.12 5.61 4.97
CA ILE A 9 -6.09 4.72 5.63
C ILE A 9 -6.49 5.22 7.03
N MET A 10 -5.56 5.87 7.73
CA MET A 10 -5.83 6.48 9.05
C MET A 10 -6.74 7.70 8.96
N LEU A 11 -6.89 8.28 7.78
CA LEU A 11 -7.64 9.51 7.53
C LEU A 11 -9.01 9.26 6.89
N GLY A 12 -9.40 8.01 6.65
CA GLY A 12 -10.56 7.65 5.82
C GLY A 12 -11.89 8.26 6.27
N THR A 13 -12.07 8.58 7.56
CA THR A 13 -13.29 9.22 8.09
C THR A 13 -13.30 10.73 7.89
N VAL A 14 -12.13 11.37 7.84
CA VAL A 14 -11.97 12.84 7.77
C VAL A 14 -11.55 13.33 6.38
N THR A 15 -11.47 12.44 5.40
CA THR A 15 -11.15 12.77 4.01
C THR A 15 -12.20 12.26 3.02
N ALA A 16 -13.41 11.97 3.50
CA ALA A 16 -14.48 11.42 2.67
C ALA A 16 -15.09 12.44 1.69
N LYS A 17 -14.96 13.73 1.97
CA LYS A 17 -15.47 14.84 1.16
C LYS A 17 -14.32 15.80 0.86
N GLU A 18 -14.39 16.50 -0.26
CA GLU A 18 -13.33 17.39 -0.73
C GLU A 18 -12.95 18.47 0.30
N ASN A 19 -13.91 19.18 0.85
CA ASN A 19 -13.66 20.21 1.86
C ASN A 19 -12.97 19.66 3.12
N GLN A 20 -13.35 18.46 3.55
CA GLN A 20 -12.71 17.77 4.68
C GLN A 20 -11.28 17.35 4.32
N ALA A 21 -11.08 16.81 3.12
CA ALA A 21 -9.74 16.43 2.63
C ALA A 21 -8.80 17.64 2.58
N VAL A 22 -9.25 18.77 2.03
CA VAL A 22 -8.47 20.03 1.99
C VAL A 22 -8.05 20.46 3.40
N GLN A 23 -9.00 20.50 4.34
CA GLN A 23 -8.72 20.89 5.73
C GLN A 23 -7.74 19.94 6.41
N THR A 24 -7.97 18.63 6.26
CA THR A 24 -7.15 17.59 6.89
C THR A 24 -5.72 17.61 6.34
N LEU A 25 -5.54 17.65 5.02
CA LEU A 25 -4.21 17.67 4.40
C LEU A 25 -3.45 18.95 4.76
N SER A 26 -4.14 20.10 4.81
CA SER A 26 -3.55 21.35 5.29
C SER A 26 -3.09 21.28 6.75
N ALA A 27 -3.89 20.63 7.61
CA ALA A 27 -3.53 20.44 9.02
C ALA A 27 -2.30 19.52 9.18
N ILE A 28 -2.24 18.42 8.39
CA ILE A 28 -1.10 17.51 8.34
C ILE A 28 0.18 18.26 7.93
N LYS A 29 0.12 19.08 6.88
CA LYS A 29 1.26 19.90 6.47
C LYS A 29 1.70 20.87 7.55
N LYS A 30 0.76 21.57 8.21
CA LYS A 30 1.04 22.47 9.32
C LYS A 30 1.65 21.75 10.53
N ALA A 31 1.30 20.49 10.76
CA ALA A 31 1.89 19.65 11.80
C ALA A 31 3.33 19.21 11.46
N GLY A 32 3.84 19.56 10.28
CA GLY A 32 5.22 19.30 9.87
C GLY A 32 5.43 17.97 9.15
N TYR A 33 4.37 17.38 8.59
CA TYR A 33 4.51 16.24 7.68
C TYR A 33 4.92 16.70 6.28
N ASP A 34 5.70 15.85 5.61
CA ASP A 34 6.23 16.11 4.27
C ASP A 34 5.43 15.39 3.19
N GLY A 35 4.79 14.27 3.55
CA GLY A 35 4.12 13.42 2.58
C GLY A 35 2.94 12.62 3.12
N ILE A 36 2.33 11.89 2.21
CA ILE A 36 1.22 10.97 2.46
C ILE A 36 1.44 9.68 1.67
N GLU A 37 1.05 8.56 2.23
CA GLU A 37 0.96 7.27 1.56
C GLU A 37 -0.49 7.04 1.17
N LEU A 38 -0.74 6.82 -0.11
CA LEU A 38 -2.08 6.62 -0.65
C LEU A 38 -2.45 5.14 -0.68
N ASN A 39 -3.75 4.85 -0.65
CA ASN A 39 -4.26 3.48 -0.79
C ASN A 39 -5.10 3.37 -2.06
N GLY A 40 -4.76 2.45 -2.96
CA GLY A 40 -5.41 2.26 -4.27
C GLY A 40 -6.94 2.18 -4.16
N PHE A 41 -7.46 1.40 -3.19
CA PHE A 41 -8.90 1.28 -2.97
C PHE A 41 -9.59 2.56 -2.44
N MET A 42 -8.82 3.56 -1.98
CA MET A 42 -9.34 4.86 -1.50
C MET A 42 -9.23 5.97 -2.53
N ILE A 43 -8.41 5.82 -3.54
CA ILE A 43 -8.18 6.82 -4.58
C ILE A 43 -8.89 6.48 -5.91
N ARG A 44 -9.39 5.25 -6.04
CA ARG A 44 -10.16 4.81 -7.21
C ARG A 44 -11.66 4.79 -6.92
N PRO A 45 -12.49 5.19 -7.89
CA PRO A 45 -13.93 4.99 -7.82
C PRO A 45 -14.27 3.50 -7.70
N THR A 46 -14.97 3.12 -6.67
CA THR A 46 -15.45 1.74 -6.48
C THR A 46 -16.96 1.66 -6.65
N SER A 47 -17.47 0.67 -7.39
CA SER A 47 -18.89 0.46 -7.56
C SER A 47 -19.57 0.16 -6.21
N PHE A 48 -20.85 0.47 -6.10
CA PHE A 48 -21.64 0.20 -4.88
C PHE A 48 -21.58 -1.29 -4.49
N MET A 49 -21.66 -2.20 -5.46
CA MET A 49 -21.61 -3.64 -5.22
C MET A 49 -20.27 -4.07 -4.62
N VAL A 50 -19.14 -3.61 -5.19
CA VAL A 50 -17.80 -3.89 -4.68
C VAL A 50 -17.65 -3.37 -3.25
N ARG A 51 -18.11 -2.15 -2.97
CA ARG A 51 -18.08 -1.57 -1.63
C ARG A 51 -18.89 -2.38 -0.61
N MET A 52 -20.06 -2.87 -1.02
CA MET A 52 -20.90 -3.71 -0.17
C MET A 52 -20.21 -5.05 0.13
N MET A 53 -19.66 -5.71 -0.87
CA MET A 53 -18.92 -6.98 -0.70
C MET A 53 -17.67 -6.81 0.19
N THR A 54 -16.90 -5.75 -0.03
CA THR A 54 -15.72 -5.41 0.79
C THR A 54 -16.11 -5.20 2.25
N LYS A 55 -17.20 -4.47 2.49
CA LYS A 55 -17.74 -4.25 3.85
C LYS A 55 -18.20 -5.56 4.51
N MET A 56 -18.89 -6.42 3.76
CA MET A 56 -19.34 -7.73 4.26
C MET A 56 -18.15 -8.66 4.59
N ALA A 57 -17.05 -8.52 3.86
CA ALA A 57 -15.80 -9.23 4.14
C ALA A 57 -15.04 -8.68 5.35
N GLY A 58 -15.54 -7.62 6.01
CA GLY A 58 -14.88 -6.97 7.15
C GLY A 58 -13.67 -6.13 6.78
N MET A 59 -13.48 -5.84 5.48
CA MET A 59 -12.37 -5.02 4.99
C MET A 59 -12.73 -3.52 5.02
N PRO A 60 -11.75 -2.63 5.20
CA PRO A 60 -11.99 -1.20 5.14
C PRO A 60 -12.52 -0.79 3.76
N VAL A 61 -13.58 0.02 3.77
CA VAL A 61 -14.19 0.56 2.54
C VAL A 61 -13.71 1.98 2.33
N GLY A 62 -13.01 2.21 1.23
CA GLY A 62 -12.53 3.53 0.84
C GLY A 62 -13.68 4.52 0.64
N LYS A 63 -13.51 5.71 1.19
CA LYS A 63 -14.35 6.89 0.92
C LYS A 63 -13.45 7.93 0.25
N GLY A 64 -13.99 8.66 -0.72
CA GLY A 64 -13.22 9.69 -1.40
C GLY A 64 -12.55 9.26 -2.72
N GLY A 65 -12.85 8.07 -3.24
CA GLY A 65 -12.29 7.59 -4.53
C GLY A 65 -12.67 8.43 -5.76
N ASN A 66 -13.63 9.37 -5.62
CA ASN A 66 -14.00 10.33 -6.67
C ASN A 66 -13.28 11.69 -6.51
N LEU A 67 -12.43 11.86 -5.51
CA LEU A 67 -11.70 13.10 -5.29
C LEU A 67 -10.44 13.15 -6.16
N ASP A 68 -10.07 14.36 -6.58
CA ASP A 68 -8.78 14.59 -7.23
C ASP A 68 -7.65 14.58 -6.19
N TRP A 69 -7.22 13.40 -5.79
CA TRP A 69 -6.15 13.22 -4.81
C TRP A 69 -4.83 13.85 -5.24
N ALA A 70 -4.51 13.82 -6.54
CA ALA A 70 -3.28 14.45 -7.04
C ALA A 70 -3.31 15.97 -6.85
N GLY A 71 -4.41 16.59 -7.21
CA GLY A 71 -4.63 18.03 -6.99
C GLY A 71 -4.65 18.40 -5.51
N LEU A 72 -5.36 17.62 -4.68
CA LEU A 72 -5.47 17.86 -3.24
C LEU A 72 -4.13 17.79 -2.50
N VAL A 73 -3.34 16.74 -2.77
CA VAL A 73 -2.01 16.54 -2.14
C VAL A 73 -1.06 17.65 -2.58
N LYS A 74 -1.06 17.98 -3.88
CA LYS A 74 -0.25 19.08 -4.43
C LYS A 74 -0.64 20.44 -3.83
N ALA A 75 -1.92 20.75 -3.73
CA ALA A 75 -2.42 22.00 -3.15
C ALA A 75 -2.06 22.14 -1.67
N ALA A 76 -2.00 21.02 -0.94
CA ALA A 76 -1.56 21.02 0.46
C ALA A 76 -0.04 21.15 0.62
N GLY A 77 0.75 21.08 -0.45
CA GLY A 77 2.22 21.09 -0.42
C GLY A 77 2.82 19.81 0.17
N LEU A 78 2.09 18.69 0.07
CA LEU A 78 2.57 17.35 0.44
C LEU A 78 3.08 16.62 -0.80
N SER A 79 3.93 15.59 -0.58
CA SER A 79 4.36 14.65 -1.60
C SER A 79 3.65 13.30 -1.41
N VAL A 80 3.37 12.58 -2.48
CA VAL A 80 2.97 11.17 -2.35
C VAL A 80 4.24 10.34 -2.21
N VAL A 81 4.37 9.63 -1.08
CA VAL A 81 5.56 8.81 -0.77
C VAL A 81 5.43 7.45 -1.43
N SER A 82 4.27 6.82 -1.30
CA SER A 82 3.98 5.50 -1.84
C SER A 82 2.50 5.35 -2.19
N VAL A 83 2.17 4.30 -2.95
CA VAL A 83 0.80 3.83 -3.15
C VAL A 83 0.68 2.41 -2.66
N HIS A 84 -0.19 2.17 -1.68
CA HIS A 84 -0.49 0.84 -1.16
C HIS A 84 -1.48 0.12 -2.08
N GLU A 85 -1.16 -1.10 -2.48
CA GLU A 85 -1.97 -1.91 -3.38
C GLU A 85 -2.02 -3.38 -2.94
N ASP A 86 -3.04 -4.11 -3.34
CA ASP A 86 -3.09 -5.55 -3.13
C ASP A 86 -2.31 -6.32 -4.22
N LEU A 87 -1.70 -7.44 -3.82
CA LEU A 87 -0.88 -8.26 -4.71
C LEU A 87 -1.68 -8.75 -5.93
N GLY A 88 -2.95 -9.11 -5.73
CA GLY A 88 -3.80 -9.60 -6.83
C GLY A 88 -4.06 -8.52 -7.89
N THR A 89 -4.18 -7.25 -7.51
CA THR A 89 -4.28 -6.14 -8.46
C THR A 89 -2.98 -5.96 -9.23
N ILE A 90 -1.83 -6.01 -8.55
CA ILE A 90 -0.53 -5.89 -9.22
C ILE A 90 -0.33 -7.03 -10.24
N GLN A 91 -0.70 -8.25 -9.88
CA GLN A 91 -0.57 -9.42 -10.78
C GLN A 91 -1.50 -9.34 -12.01
N ARG A 92 -2.73 -8.85 -11.83
CA ARG A 92 -3.70 -8.77 -12.93
C ARG A 92 -3.51 -7.55 -13.82
N GLU A 93 -3.14 -6.42 -13.24
CA GLU A 93 -3.17 -5.10 -13.89
C GLU A 93 -1.93 -4.27 -13.56
N PRO A 94 -0.69 -4.82 -13.73
CA PRO A 94 0.54 -4.14 -13.32
C PRO A 94 0.69 -2.76 -13.98
N GLN A 95 0.25 -2.63 -15.21
CA GLN A 95 0.36 -1.37 -15.96
C GLN A 95 -0.46 -0.25 -15.33
N ILE A 96 -1.67 -0.55 -14.82
CA ILE A 96 -2.51 0.44 -14.12
C ILE A 96 -1.80 0.94 -12.86
N VAL A 97 -1.20 0.02 -12.10
CA VAL A 97 -0.46 0.35 -10.87
C VAL A 97 0.76 1.23 -11.17
N ILE A 98 1.51 0.89 -12.23
CA ILE A 98 2.68 1.66 -12.69
C ILE A 98 2.26 3.09 -13.10
N GLU A 99 1.21 3.22 -13.91
CA GLU A 99 0.70 4.52 -14.37
C GLU A 99 0.20 5.37 -13.21
N GLU A 100 -0.44 4.74 -12.22
CA GLU A 100 -0.91 5.42 -11.02
C GLU A 100 0.24 5.92 -10.16
N ALA A 101 1.25 5.10 -9.89
CA ALA A 101 2.45 5.54 -9.19
C ALA A 101 3.11 6.74 -9.89
N LYS A 102 3.26 6.68 -11.21
CA LYS A 102 3.79 7.79 -12.04
C LYS A 102 2.91 9.04 -11.97
N LYS A 103 1.58 8.89 -12.02
CA LYS A 103 0.61 9.99 -11.90
C LYS A 103 0.79 10.74 -10.58
N PHE A 104 1.05 10.02 -9.51
CA PHE A 104 1.27 10.60 -8.18
C PHE A 104 2.73 11.04 -7.94
N GLY A 105 3.64 10.79 -8.87
CA GLY A 105 5.05 11.19 -8.77
C GLY A 105 5.85 10.39 -7.77
N THR A 106 5.41 9.18 -7.43
CA THR A 106 6.15 8.22 -6.62
C THR A 106 6.67 7.06 -7.45
N LYS A 107 7.73 6.43 -6.97
CA LYS A 107 8.26 5.17 -7.53
C LYS A 107 8.00 3.97 -6.62
N TYR A 108 7.32 4.15 -5.49
CA TYR A 108 7.09 3.11 -4.51
C TYR A 108 5.64 2.64 -4.53
N VAL A 109 5.48 1.33 -4.71
CA VAL A 109 4.22 0.61 -4.50
C VAL A 109 4.42 -0.34 -3.34
N VAL A 110 3.48 -0.32 -2.39
CA VAL A 110 3.56 -1.08 -1.13
C VAL A 110 2.48 -2.13 -1.10
N ILE A 111 2.85 -3.38 -0.82
CA ILE A 111 1.89 -4.44 -0.49
C ILE A 111 1.75 -4.50 1.02
N THR A 112 0.53 -4.31 1.50
CA THR A 112 0.18 -4.32 2.91
C THR A 112 -0.33 -5.69 3.31
N GLY A 113 0.56 -6.66 3.53
CA GLY A 113 0.23 -8.00 3.96
C GLY A 113 -0.83 -8.73 3.11
N MET A 114 -1.25 -9.90 3.53
CA MET A 114 -2.23 -10.71 2.82
C MET A 114 -3.47 -10.96 3.69
N TYR A 115 -4.66 -10.68 3.15
CA TYR A 115 -5.91 -10.90 3.85
C TYR A 115 -6.19 -12.40 4.08
N ARG A 116 -6.47 -12.78 5.34
CA ARG A 116 -6.74 -14.17 5.76
C ARG A 116 -5.65 -15.18 5.39
N PHE A 117 -4.40 -14.72 5.38
CA PHE A 117 -3.25 -15.54 5.06
C PHE A 117 -2.70 -16.20 6.34
N ASP A 118 -2.34 -17.48 6.23
CA ASP A 118 -1.71 -18.20 7.35
C ASP A 118 -0.19 -18.05 7.30
N TYR A 119 0.31 -17.09 8.03
CA TYR A 119 1.76 -16.86 8.15
C TYR A 119 2.50 -17.93 8.98
N SER A 120 1.82 -18.98 9.47
CA SER A 120 2.47 -20.14 10.08
C SER A 120 2.69 -21.29 9.11
N ASP A 121 2.08 -21.25 7.93
CA ASP A 121 2.27 -22.22 6.85
C ASP A 121 3.51 -21.85 6.03
N GLU A 122 4.58 -22.64 6.20
CA GLU A 122 5.85 -22.45 5.49
C GLU A 122 5.69 -22.48 3.97
N THR A 123 4.86 -23.41 3.47
CA THR A 123 4.64 -23.56 2.01
C THR A 123 3.93 -22.34 1.44
N ALA A 124 2.91 -21.84 2.14
CA ALA A 124 2.19 -20.64 1.74
C ALA A 124 3.09 -19.40 1.76
N VAL A 125 3.94 -19.24 2.79
CA VAL A 125 4.88 -18.12 2.88
C VAL A 125 5.93 -18.17 1.76
N ARG A 126 6.45 -19.35 1.42
CA ARG A 126 7.37 -19.55 0.29
C ARG A 126 6.73 -19.16 -1.04
N LYS A 127 5.50 -19.62 -1.25
CA LYS A 127 4.73 -19.23 -2.45
C LYS A 127 4.50 -17.72 -2.52
N LEU A 128 4.22 -17.07 -1.39
CA LEU A 128 4.11 -15.61 -1.33
C LEU A 128 5.41 -14.92 -1.74
N ALA A 129 6.57 -15.41 -1.29
CA ALA A 129 7.87 -14.85 -1.70
C ALA A 129 8.11 -14.95 -3.22
N GLU A 130 7.74 -16.08 -3.83
CA GLU A 130 7.78 -16.25 -5.31
C GLU A 130 6.88 -15.24 -6.01
N ASP A 131 5.62 -15.09 -5.55
CA ASP A 131 4.64 -14.17 -6.12
C ASP A 131 5.07 -12.70 -5.97
N LEU A 132 5.71 -12.35 -4.84
CA LEU A 132 6.29 -11.03 -4.63
C LEU A 132 7.46 -10.75 -5.59
N ASN A 133 8.34 -11.72 -5.80
CA ASN A 133 9.45 -11.60 -6.75
C ASN A 133 8.95 -11.35 -8.18
N GLU A 134 7.93 -12.10 -8.61
CA GLU A 134 7.33 -11.94 -9.94
C GLU A 134 6.66 -10.57 -10.08
N ALA A 135 5.85 -10.16 -9.09
CA ALA A 135 5.19 -8.85 -9.09
C ALA A 135 6.20 -7.70 -9.08
N GLY A 136 7.24 -7.78 -8.24
CA GLY A 136 8.29 -6.77 -8.13
C GLY A 136 9.11 -6.64 -9.40
N LYS A 137 9.40 -7.77 -10.08
CA LYS A 137 10.06 -7.75 -11.38
C LYS A 137 9.22 -7.01 -12.43
N GLY A 138 7.92 -7.30 -12.52
CA GLY A 138 7.01 -6.61 -13.44
C GLY A 138 6.89 -5.11 -13.17
N LEU A 139 6.81 -4.70 -11.90
CA LEU A 139 6.79 -3.28 -11.55
C LEU A 139 8.10 -2.57 -11.88
N LYS A 140 9.24 -3.22 -11.66
CA LYS A 140 10.57 -2.68 -11.95
C LYS A 140 10.77 -2.38 -13.44
N GLU A 141 10.25 -3.20 -14.34
CA GLU A 141 10.26 -2.93 -15.78
C GLU A 141 9.56 -1.61 -16.13
N GLY A 142 8.55 -1.23 -15.33
CA GLY A 142 7.87 0.06 -15.42
C GLY A 142 8.56 1.21 -14.66
N GLY A 143 9.70 0.96 -14.01
CA GLY A 143 10.43 1.95 -13.21
C GLY A 143 9.85 2.17 -11.82
N VAL A 144 9.09 1.21 -11.29
CA VAL A 144 8.46 1.23 -9.97
C VAL A 144 9.08 0.16 -9.08
N GLU A 145 9.30 0.47 -7.81
CA GLU A 145 9.87 -0.41 -6.80
C GLU A 145 8.77 -0.98 -5.90
N LEU A 146 8.80 -2.30 -5.67
CA LEU A 146 7.89 -2.97 -4.76
C LEU A 146 8.46 -2.97 -3.34
N LEU A 147 7.62 -2.58 -2.37
CA LEU A 147 7.88 -2.71 -0.95
C LEU A 147 6.85 -3.65 -0.31
N TYR A 148 7.30 -4.46 0.63
CA TYR A 148 6.41 -5.27 1.47
C TYR A 148 6.33 -4.66 2.87
N HIS A 149 5.13 -4.26 3.28
CA HIS A 149 4.82 -3.70 4.60
C HIS A 149 4.34 -4.80 5.54
N ASN A 150 4.94 -4.91 6.72
CA ASN A 150 4.59 -5.91 7.71
C ASN A 150 3.50 -5.42 8.68
N HIS A 151 2.79 -6.40 9.23
CA HIS A 151 2.03 -6.28 10.46
C HIS A 151 2.64 -7.22 11.52
N ASN A 152 1.92 -7.44 12.61
CA ASN A 152 2.36 -8.36 13.66
C ASN A 152 2.22 -9.84 13.27
N CYS A 153 1.39 -10.17 12.29
CA CYS A 153 1.13 -11.55 11.87
C CYS A 153 2.31 -12.19 11.15
N GLU A 154 3.15 -11.43 10.46
CA GLU A 154 4.37 -11.90 9.79
C GLU A 154 5.46 -12.36 10.78
N PHE A 155 5.37 -11.96 12.03
CA PHE A 155 6.28 -12.44 13.08
C PHE A 155 5.89 -13.81 13.66
N ARG A 156 4.84 -14.44 13.13
CA ARG A 156 4.53 -15.85 13.44
C ARG A 156 5.64 -16.77 12.95
N LYS A 157 5.88 -17.83 13.72
CA LYS A 157 6.90 -18.82 13.37
C LYS A 157 6.36 -19.78 12.31
N VAL A 158 7.09 -19.93 11.22
CA VAL A 158 6.90 -20.99 10.20
C VAL A 158 7.68 -22.24 10.58
N SER A 159 8.72 -22.11 11.42
CA SER A 159 9.51 -23.23 11.98
C SER A 159 10.03 -22.87 13.37
N LYS A 160 10.79 -23.79 13.99
CA LYS A 160 11.33 -23.59 15.35
C LYS A 160 12.06 -22.25 15.51
N ASP A 161 12.86 -21.85 14.52
CA ASP A 161 13.80 -20.73 14.64
C ASP A 161 13.58 -19.64 13.58
N LYS A 162 12.53 -19.74 12.74
CA LYS A 162 12.28 -18.79 11.64
C LYS A 162 10.86 -18.24 11.68
N THR A 163 10.71 -16.92 11.57
CA THR A 163 9.42 -16.24 11.36
C THR A 163 9.09 -16.13 9.88
N ALA A 164 7.80 -15.91 9.56
CA ALA A 164 7.39 -15.65 8.18
C ALA A 164 8.08 -14.41 7.61
N TYR A 165 8.20 -13.34 8.40
CA TYR A 165 8.89 -12.11 7.97
C TYR A 165 10.34 -12.38 7.57
N ARG A 166 11.07 -13.12 8.42
CA ARG A 166 12.45 -13.50 8.10
C ARG A 166 12.54 -14.37 6.85
N MET A 167 11.60 -15.30 6.68
CA MET A 167 11.54 -16.15 5.49
C MET A 167 11.29 -15.33 4.23
N LEU A 168 10.34 -14.39 4.26
CA LEU A 168 10.12 -13.46 3.15
C LEU A 168 11.37 -12.68 2.79
N MET A 169 12.08 -12.13 3.80
CA MET A 169 13.34 -11.41 3.56
C MET A 169 14.45 -12.27 2.95
N GLU A 170 14.53 -13.56 3.30
CA GLU A 170 15.56 -14.46 2.79
C GLU A 170 15.24 -15.04 1.41
N GLU A 171 13.95 -15.16 1.04
CA GLU A 171 13.52 -15.82 -0.19
C GLU A 171 13.05 -14.83 -1.28
N THR A 172 12.94 -13.54 -0.95
CA THR A 172 12.74 -12.51 -1.97
C THR A 172 14.08 -11.97 -2.50
N ASP A 173 14.08 -11.61 -3.79
CA ASP A 173 15.25 -10.98 -4.43
C ASP A 173 15.24 -9.46 -4.12
N PRO A 174 16.27 -8.92 -3.46
CA PRO A 174 16.35 -7.50 -3.14
C PRO A 174 16.45 -6.61 -4.39
N ALA A 175 16.68 -7.18 -5.57
CA ALA A 175 16.57 -6.47 -6.82
C ALA A 175 15.12 -6.14 -7.19
N TYR A 176 14.15 -6.86 -6.66
CA TYR A 176 12.74 -6.75 -7.01
C TYR A 176 11.84 -6.38 -5.83
N VAL A 177 12.18 -6.84 -4.63
CA VAL A 177 11.36 -6.67 -3.43
C VAL A 177 12.20 -6.03 -2.32
N ASN A 178 11.71 -4.93 -1.80
CA ASN A 178 12.25 -4.27 -0.61
C ASN A 178 11.21 -4.32 0.51
N PHE A 179 11.56 -3.83 1.69
CA PHE A 179 10.68 -3.91 2.85
C PHE A 179 10.44 -2.52 3.43
N GLU A 180 9.17 -2.26 3.76
CA GLU A 180 8.75 -1.14 4.59
C GLU A 180 8.47 -1.70 6.00
N PHE A 181 9.31 -1.34 6.95
CA PHE A 181 9.16 -1.82 8.32
C PHE A 181 8.19 -0.93 9.10
N ASP A 182 7.11 -1.53 9.62
CA ASP A 182 6.18 -0.91 10.57
C ASP A 182 6.35 -1.57 11.96
N SER A 183 6.42 -0.71 13.01
CA SER A 183 6.75 -1.12 14.39
C SER A 183 5.54 -1.10 15.33
#